data_3929e496abe81a02e8dea4a37dfe0f34
#
_entry.id   3929e496abe81a02e8dea4a37dfe0f34
#
_cell.length_a   1.000
_cell.length_b   1.000
_cell.length_c   1.000
_cell.angle_alpha   90.00
_cell.angle_beta   90.00
_cell.angle_gamma   90.00
#
_symmetry.space_group_name_H-M   'P 1'
#
loop_
_entity.id
_entity.type
_entity.pdbx_description
1 polymer ?
#
loop_
_entity_poly.entity_id
_entity_poly.type
_entity_poly.pdbx_seq_one_letter_code
_entity_poly.pdbx_strand_id
1 'polypeptide(L)'
;KESREIFIREALVEERYHTHVEFIKANHKLIEFYRGQEERERRRDLLIGEEQIYDFYDKRLPESIVDAVTFEHWVKKLDASEIKNLTLFEQDVLVTEHEKDTLTYPDTLLIKKQTLHLKYVFDPADEADGVTVFIPLAVLNKFEDSDFDFLVPGLLQDKVHALIKSLPKQLRKNFIPVPEFARACTEALKPDKSLYLQLSEQLQRMTGVKVALDAWRPDKIDKHFRMRYCLQDNGAALASSRSLAQIKAEYSALANQRFEQQAQHADTISREGITAWDFDRLPEQLELKQGGSVITAFPALVDYQDDVAIELFETRQDARFYHAGGIARLIAF
;
A
#
# COMPACT_ATOMS: atom_id res chain seq x y z
N LYS A 1 5.71 42.18 -17.51
CA LYS A 1 6.68 41.29 -16.80
C LYS A 1 6.00 40.47 -15.68
N GLU A 2 5.36 41.17 -14.76
CA GLU A 2 4.73 40.59 -13.60
C GLU A 2 3.69 39.48 -13.93
N SER A 3 2.77 39.78 -14.87
CA SER A 3 1.75 38.79 -15.30
C SER A 3 2.36 37.54 -15.95
N ARG A 4 3.46 37.69 -16.69
CA ARG A 4 4.17 36.59 -17.31
C ARG A 4 4.85 35.70 -16.26
N GLU A 5 5.50 36.32 -15.29
CA GLU A 5 6.13 35.57 -14.17
C GLU A 5 5.09 34.82 -13.38
N ILE A 6 3.97 35.42 -13.01
CA ILE A 6 2.86 34.77 -12.31
C ILE A 6 2.31 33.60 -13.14
N PHE A 7 2.12 33.79 -14.46
CA PHE A 7 1.62 32.74 -15.33
C PHE A 7 2.59 31.54 -15.36
N ILE A 8 3.89 31.76 -15.53
CA ILE A 8 4.87 30.66 -15.56
C ILE A 8 4.90 29.96 -14.20
N ARG A 9 4.97 30.68 -13.07
CA ARG A 9 5.04 30.09 -11.73
C ARG A 9 3.77 29.31 -11.39
N GLU A 10 2.63 29.97 -11.42
CA GLU A 10 1.39 29.32 -10.94
C GLU A 10 0.83 28.31 -11.94
N ALA A 11 0.89 28.60 -13.24
CA ALA A 11 0.28 27.75 -14.24
C ALA A 11 1.17 26.57 -14.66
N LEU A 12 2.48 26.79 -14.90
CA LEU A 12 3.34 25.79 -15.50
C LEU A 12 4.24 25.09 -14.48
N VAL A 13 4.72 25.79 -13.44
CA VAL A 13 5.57 25.23 -12.38
C VAL A 13 4.74 24.59 -11.27
N GLU A 14 3.74 25.32 -10.73
CA GLU A 14 2.87 24.84 -9.66
C GLU A 14 1.68 24.01 -10.15
N GLU A 15 1.59 23.77 -11.47
CA GLU A 15 0.60 22.89 -12.11
C GLU A 15 -0.87 23.30 -11.90
N ARG A 16 -1.14 24.57 -11.54
CA ARG A 16 -2.50 25.07 -11.28
C ARG A 16 -3.33 25.29 -12.56
N TYR A 17 -2.74 25.06 -13.73
CA TYR A 17 -3.39 25.25 -15.01
C TYR A 17 -3.88 23.93 -15.62
N HIS A 18 -5.19 23.76 -15.69
CA HIS A 18 -5.79 22.64 -16.40
C HIS A 18 -5.80 22.86 -17.91
N THR A 19 -4.84 22.29 -18.59
CA THR A 19 -4.62 22.47 -20.03
C THR A 19 -4.91 21.21 -20.84
N HIS A 20 -5.25 21.40 -22.11
CA HIS A 20 -5.33 20.30 -23.10
C HIS A 20 -4.01 20.10 -23.87
N VAL A 21 -2.99 20.91 -23.61
CA VAL A 21 -1.69 20.86 -24.27
C VAL A 21 -0.92 19.61 -23.82
N GLU A 22 -0.69 18.68 -24.74
CA GLU A 22 -0.17 17.34 -24.43
C GLU A 22 1.24 17.36 -23.83
N PHE A 23 2.16 18.22 -24.31
CA PHE A 23 3.51 18.28 -23.75
C PHE A 23 3.52 18.83 -22.32
N ILE A 24 2.62 19.76 -21.96
CA ILE A 24 2.48 20.25 -20.58
C ILE A 24 2.00 19.12 -19.67
N LYS A 25 1.00 18.33 -20.10
CA LYS A 25 0.56 17.15 -19.35
C LYS A 25 1.67 16.13 -19.17
N ALA A 26 2.49 15.93 -20.21
CA ALA A 26 3.64 15.03 -20.13
C ALA A 26 4.69 15.55 -19.14
N ASN A 27 4.98 16.85 -19.15
CA ASN A 27 5.90 17.49 -18.21
C ASN A 27 5.41 17.33 -16.75
N HIS A 28 4.14 17.63 -16.49
CA HIS A 28 3.54 17.45 -15.16
C HIS A 28 3.62 15.99 -14.71
N LYS A 29 3.27 15.02 -15.56
CA LYS A 29 3.38 13.59 -15.23
C LYS A 29 4.80 13.17 -14.89
N LEU A 30 5.80 13.71 -15.59
CA LEU A 30 7.20 13.43 -15.31
C LEU A 30 7.62 13.96 -13.94
N ILE A 31 7.28 15.20 -13.64
CA ILE A 31 7.56 15.82 -12.33
C ILE A 31 6.83 15.08 -11.22
N GLU A 32 5.53 14.81 -11.38
CA GLU A 32 4.71 14.07 -10.41
C GLU A 32 5.27 12.67 -10.15
N PHE A 33 5.73 11.99 -11.21
CA PHE A 33 6.35 10.67 -11.08
C PHE A 33 7.59 10.71 -10.16
N TYR A 34 8.54 11.65 -10.38
CA TYR A 34 9.75 11.75 -9.57
C TYR A 34 9.48 12.34 -8.18
N ARG A 35 8.49 13.20 -8.02
CA ARG A 35 7.99 13.61 -6.69
C ARG A 35 7.48 12.39 -5.91
N GLY A 36 6.78 11.47 -6.58
CA GLY A 36 6.38 10.19 -5.99
C GLY A 36 7.57 9.31 -5.57
N GLN A 37 8.70 9.34 -6.29
CA GLN A 37 9.92 8.63 -5.87
C GLN A 37 10.54 9.29 -4.63
N GLU A 38 10.61 10.63 -4.56
CA GLU A 38 11.07 11.33 -3.36
C GLU A 38 10.25 10.98 -2.11
N GLU A 39 8.91 10.87 -2.26
CA GLU A 39 8.02 10.43 -1.18
C GLU A 39 8.37 9.01 -0.70
N ARG A 40 8.60 8.08 -1.65
CA ARG A 40 8.93 6.67 -1.36
C ARG A 40 10.27 6.52 -0.64
N GLU A 41 11.30 7.19 -1.17
CA GLU A 41 12.66 7.12 -0.67
C GLU A 41 12.91 8.05 0.51
N ARG A 42 11.90 8.82 0.91
CA ARG A 42 11.97 9.80 2.00
C ARG A 42 13.13 10.79 1.83
N ARG A 43 13.28 11.32 0.63
CA ARG A 43 14.31 12.31 0.26
C ARG A 43 13.68 13.46 -0.52
N ARG A 44 14.40 14.57 -0.66
CA ARG A 44 13.96 15.80 -1.37
C ARG A 44 15.04 16.34 -2.29
N ASP A 45 15.90 15.47 -2.82
CA ASP A 45 17.07 15.85 -3.60
C ASP A 45 17.16 15.12 -4.95
N LEU A 46 16.07 14.49 -5.40
CA LEU A 46 15.98 13.91 -6.75
C LEU A 46 15.65 14.96 -7.80
N LEU A 47 14.60 15.75 -7.53
CA LEU A 47 14.13 16.79 -8.47
C LEU A 47 14.93 18.07 -8.33
N ILE A 48 15.11 18.76 -9.47
CA ILE A 48 15.54 20.15 -9.47
C ILE A 48 14.50 21.04 -8.77
N GLY A 49 14.91 22.18 -8.24
CA GLY A 49 14.01 23.12 -7.58
C GLY A 49 13.08 23.85 -8.56
N GLU A 50 11.99 24.39 -8.02
CA GLU A 50 10.98 25.14 -8.80
C GLU A 50 11.59 26.31 -9.61
N GLU A 51 12.64 26.96 -9.09
CA GLU A 51 13.35 28.03 -9.82
C GLU A 51 14.01 27.53 -11.10
N GLN A 52 14.57 26.31 -11.11
CA GLN A 52 15.17 25.75 -12.32
C GLN A 52 14.09 25.34 -13.34
N ILE A 53 12.92 24.87 -12.89
CA ILE A 53 11.76 24.62 -13.76
C ILE A 53 11.21 25.94 -14.32
N TYR A 54 11.13 26.97 -13.50
CA TYR A 54 10.75 28.31 -13.94
C TYR A 54 11.72 28.81 -15.03
N ASP A 55 13.02 28.74 -14.78
CA ASP A 55 14.09 29.12 -15.72
C ASP A 55 13.99 28.35 -17.05
N PHE A 56 13.61 27.08 -16.99
CA PHE A 56 13.42 26.28 -18.20
C PHE A 56 12.33 26.86 -19.09
N TYR A 57 11.19 27.24 -18.53
CA TYR A 57 10.10 27.87 -19.28
C TYR A 57 10.39 29.31 -19.64
N ASP A 58 10.94 30.11 -18.73
CA ASP A 58 11.22 31.53 -18.96
C ASP A 58 12.17 31.76 -20.15
N LYS A 59 13.18 30.91 -20.31
CA LYS A 59 14.15 30.97 -21.42
C LYS A 59 13.55 30.53 -22.77
N ARG A 60 12.44 29.81 -22.79
CA ARG A 60 11.88 29.16 -23.98
C ARG A 60 10.56 29.81 -24.45
N LEU A 61 9.83 30.44 -23.55
CA LEU A 61 8.58 31.10 -23.88
C LEU A 61 8.82 32.52 -24.35
N PRO A 62 8.18 33.00 -25.46
CA PRO A 62 8.22 34.38 -25.88
C PRO A 62 7.73 35.35 -24.80
N GLU A 63 8.27 36.58 -24.80
CA GLU A 63 7.85 37.65 -23.87
C GLU A 63 6.36 38.00 -23.95
N SER A 64 5.73 37.72 -25.10
CA SER A 64 4.31 37.99 -25.36
C SER A 64 3.36 37.02 -24.64
N ILE A 65 3.87 35.94 -24.07
CA ILE A 65 3.08 34.93 -23.32
C ILE A 65 2.93 35.44 -21.88
N VAL A 66 1.72 35.87 -21.53
CA VAL A 66 1.42 36.47 -20.23
C VAL A 66 0.24 35.78 -19.49
N ASP A 67 -0.48 34.91 -20.21
CA ASP A 67 -1.64 34.17 -19.71
C ASP A 67 -1.92 32.91 -20.53
N ALA A 68 -2.90 32.10 -20.07
CA ALA A 68 -3.31 30.87 -20.71
C ALA A 68 -3.79 31.05 -22.17
N VAL A 69 -4.49 32.15 -22.47
CA VAL A 69 -5.05 32.40 -23.81
C VAL A 69 -3.94 32.67 -24.81
N THR A 70 -2.99 33.55 -24.47
CA THR A 70 -1.82 33.84 -25.31
C THR A 70 -0.94 32.63 -25.48
N PHE A 71 -0.79 31.79 -24.42
CA PHE A 71 -0.06 30.54 -24.46
C PHE A 71 -0.68 29.52 -25.41
N GLU A 72 -1.98 29.21 -25.27
CA GLU A 72 -2.67 28.24 -26.13
C GLU A 72 -2.70 28.70 -27.61
N HIS A 73 -2.84 29.98 -27.84
CA HIS A 73 -2.82 30.51 -29.22
C HIS A 73 -1.44 30.38 -29.86
N TRP A 74 -0.40 30.55 -29.07
CA TRP A 74 0.98 30.37 -29.51
C TRP A 74 1.31 28.92 -29.75
N VAL A 75 0.96 28.03 -28.82
CA VAL A 75 1.21 26.58 -28.91
C VAL A 75 0.62 25.96 -30.20
N LYS A 76 -0.57 26.44 -30.64
CA LYS A 76 -1.20 25.94 -31.90
C LYS A 76 -0.37 26.22 -33.16
N LYS A 77 0.64 27.07 -33.08
CA LYS A 77 1.49 27.43 -34.22
C LYS A 77 2.86 26.75 -34.19
N LEU A 78 3.17 26.05 -33.11
CA LEU A 78 4.45 25.38 -32.93
C LEU A 78 4.59 24.15 -33.83
N ASP A 79 5.79 23.98 -34.34
CA ASP A 79 6.18 22.74 -35.01
C ASP A 79 6.64 21.65 -34.00
N ALA A 80 6.89 20.42 -34.51
CA ALA A 80 7.30 19.31 -33.67
C ALA A 80 8.66 19.52 -32.96
N SER A 81 9.57 20.29 -33.58
CA SER A 81 10.89 20.60 -32.99
C SER A 81 10.75 21.58 -31.83
N GLU A 82 9.91 22.59 -32.01
CA GLU A 82 9.61 23.58 -30.98
C GLU A 82 8.90 22.96 -29.77
N ILE A 83 7.93 22.06 -30.01
CA ILE A 83 7.27 21.29 -28.96
C ILE A 83 8.27 20.43 -28.19
N LYS A 84 9.20 19.77 -28.92
CA LYS A 84 10.25 18.96 -28.28
C LYS A 84 11.14 19.79 -27.35
N ASN A 85 11.46 21.03 -27.74
CA ASN A 85 12.25 21.94 -26.90
C ASN A 85 11.52 22.39 -25.62
N LEU A 86 10.19 22.29 -25.58
CA LEU A 86 9.33 22.62 -24.43
C LEU A 86 8.97 21.38 -23.60
N THR A 87 9.31 20.18 -24.09
CA THR A 87 9.09 18.90 -23.39
C THR A 87 10.25 18.65 -22.44
N LEU A 88 9.93 18.41 -21.17
CA LEU A 88 10.91 18.01 -20.15
C LEU A 88 11.29 16.53 -20.32
N PHE A 89 12.55 16.24 -20.19
CA PHE A 89 13.09 14.89 -20.13
C PHE A 89 13.70 14.63 -18.74
N GLU A 90 13.99 13.37 -18.41
CA GLU A 90 14.57 12.99 -17.11
C GLU A 90 15.82 13.81 -16.76
N GLN A 91 16.71 14.02 -17.73
CA GLN A 91 17.93 14.83 -17.57
C GLN A 91 17.68 16.31 -17.27
N ASP A 92 16.47 16.83 -17.56
CA ASP A 92 16.11 18.22 -17.35
C ASP A 92 15.50 18.44 -15.95
N VAL A 93 15.01 17.38 -15.31
CA VAL A 93 14.30 17.44 -14.02
C VAL A 93 15.03 16.75 -12.88
N LEU A 94 16.00 15.89 -13.16
CA LEU A 94 16.77 15.19 -12.13
C LEU A 94 18.07 15.92 -11.80
N VAL A 95 18.37 15.99 -10.51
CA VAL A 95 19.67 16.50 -10.03
C VAL A 95 20.79 15.50 -10.32
N THR A 96 20.51 14.21 -10.23
CA THR A 96 21.41 13.09 -10.51
C THR A 96 20.69 11.98 -11.22
N GLU A 97 21.38 11.14 -12.00
CA GLU A 97 20.79 9.93 -12.57
C GLU A 97 20.17 9.08 -11.45
N HIS A 98 18.95 8.65 -11.66
CA HIS A 98 18.18 7.86 -10.70
C HIS A 98 17.64 6.60 -11.36
N GLU A 99 18.04 5.44 -10.85
CA GLU A 99 17.45 4.16 -11.25
C GLU A 99 16.14 3.92 -10.48
N LYS A 100 15.08 3.54 -11.20
CA LYS A 100 13.78 3.21 -10.61
C LYS A 100 13.88 1.92 -9.82
N ASP A 101 13.86 2.01 -8.52
CA ASP A 101 13.86 0.82 -7.65
C ASP A 101 12.44 0.44 -7.20
N THR A 102 11.70 -0.19 -8.10
CA THR A 102 10.35 -0.69 -7.83
C THR A 102 10.32 -1.93 -6.93
N LEU A 103 11.46 -2.59 -6.73
CA LEU A 103 11.56 -3.74 -5.84
C LEU A 103 11.68 -3.29 -4.38
N THR A 104 12.38 -2.21 -4.15
CA THR A 104 12.62 -1.64 -2.82
C THR A 104 11.40 -0.86 -2.31
N TYR A 105 10.72 -0.12 -3.21
CA TYR A 105 9.53 0.67 -2.89
C TYR A 105 8.35 0.31 -3.83
N PRO A 106 7.70 -0.85 -3.62
CA PRO A 106 6.65 -1.34 -4.50
C PRO A 106 5.37 -0.51 -4.40
N ASP A 107 4.58 -0.48 -5.48
CA ASP A 107 3.23 0.12 -5.48
C ASP A 107 2.19 -0.75 -4.78
N THR A 108 2.51 -2.04 -4.62
CA THR A 108 1.59 -3.02 -4.05
C THR A 108 2.31 -4.01 -3.15
N LEU A 109 1.62 -4.54 -2.14
CA LEU A 109 2.06 -5.69 -1.35
C LEU A 109 1.17 -6.89 -1.60
N LEU A 110 1.78 -8.07 -1.77
CA LEU A 110 1.07 -9.35 -1.81
C LEU A 110 1.11 -9.99 -0.43
N ILE A 111 -0.02 -9.98 0.29
CA ILE A 111 -0.17 -10.56 1.62
C ILE A 111 -1.38 -11.50 1.61
N LYS A 112 -1.21 -12.73 2.09
CA LYS A 112 -2.27 -13.75 2.16
C LYS A 112 -3.06 -13.87 0.84
N LYS A 113 -2.36 -13.86 -0.30
CA LYS A 113 -2.91 -13.89 -1.66
C LYS A 113 -3.75 -12.65 -2.05
N GLN A 114 -3.67 -11.55 -1.29
CA GLN A 114 -4.29 -10.28 -1.63
C GLN A 114 -3.23 -9.30 -2.09
N THR A 115 -3.44 -8.68 -3.25
CA THR A 115 -2.63 -7.57 -3.74
C THR A 115 -3.22 -6.28 -3.19
N LEU A 116 -2.51 -5.63 -2.28
CA LEU A 116 -2.93 -4.41 -1.61
C LEU A 116 -2.12 -3.23 -2.14
N HIS A 117 -2.79 -2.14 -2.50
CA HIS A 117 -2.15 -0.92 -2.96
C HIS A 117 -1.47 -0.16 -1.81
N LEU A 118 -0.37 0.49 -2.12
CA LEU A 118 0.39 1.32 -1.20
C LEU A 118 0.40 2.78 -1.66
N LYS A 119 0.47 3.67 -0.69
CA LYS A 119 0.76 5.10 -0.89
C LYS A 119 1.87 5.52 0.08
N TYR A 120 2.80 6.31 -0.42
CA TYR A 120 3.91 6.84 0.35
C TYR A 120 3.70 8.33 0.58
N VAL A 121 4.06 8.81 1.77
CA VAL A 121 4.05 10.22 2.13
C VAL A 121 5.32 10.52 2.92
N PHE A 122 6.04 11.55 2.53
CA PHE A 122 7.17 12.07 3.26
C PHE A 122 6.88 13.47 3.81
N ASP A 123 6.14 13.52 4.88
CA ASP A 123 5.90 14.72 5.65
C ASP A 123 5.77 14.35 7.14
N PRO A 124 6.80 14.60 7.96
CA PRO A 124 6.76 14.29 9.39
C PRO A 124 5.64 14.97 10.17
N ALA A 125 5.08 16.07 9.65
CA ALA A 125 3.94 16.76 10.27
C ALA A 125 2.60 16.12 9.91
N ASP A 126 2.50 15.42 8.76
CA ASP A 126 1.28 14.75 8.31
C ASP A 126 1.04 13.45 9.11
N GLU A 127 -0.18 13.21 9.51
CA GLU A 127 -0.65 11.93 10.09
C GLU A 127 -0.40 10.73 9.16
N ALA A 128 -0.42 10.95 7.84
CA ALA A 128 -0.18 9.92 6.83
C ALA A 128 1.31 9.63 6.57
N ASP A 129 2.25 10.35 7.22
CA ASP A 129 3.70 10.18 7.03
C ASP A 129 4.13 8.70 7.08
N GLY A 130 4.86 8.24 6.07
CA GLY A 130 5.30 6.86 5.90
C GLY A 130 4.49 6.11 4.84
N VAL A 131 4.18 4.85 5.10
CA VAL A 131 3.48 3.96 4.15
C VAL A 131 2.06 3.71 4.60
N THR A 132 1.11 3.96 3.71
CA THR A 132 -0.30 3.61 3.89
C THR A 132 -0.66 2.44 2.98
N VAL A 133 -1.22 1.37 3.54
CA VAL A 133 -1.82 0.26 2.80
C VAL A 133 -3.33 0.44 2.72
N PHE A 134 -3.89 0.25 1.52
CA PHE A 134 -5.33 0.30 1.28
C PHE A 134 -5.92 -1.11 1.37
N ILE A 135 -6.84 -1.31 2.31
CA ILE A 135 -7.47 -2.60 2.57
C ILE A 135 -8.94 -2.51 2.13
N PRO A 136 -9.38 -3.33 1.14
CA PRO A 136 -10.79 -3.45 0.83
C PRO A 136 -11.60 -4.01 2.01
N LEU A 137 -12.77 -3.44 2.27
CA LEU A 137 -13.64 -3.81 3.41
C LEU A 137 -13.90 -5.31 3.46
N ALA A 138 -14.23 -5.93 2.33
CA ALA A 138 -14.56 -7.35 2.25
C ALA A 138 -13.45 -8.33 2.68
N VAL A 139 -12.20 -7.87 2.77
CA VAL A 139 -11.06 -8.72 3.16
C VAL A 139 -10.39 -8.26 4.46
N LEU A 140 -10.99 -7.29 5.16
CA LEU A 140 -10.44 -6.71 6.40
C LEU A 140 -10.09 -7.79 7.43
N ASN A 141 -10.99 -8.74 7.65
CA ASN A 141 -10.87 -9.73 8.71
C ASN A 141 -9.76 -10.77 8.45
N LYS A 142 -9.24 -10.86 7.22
CA LYS A 142 -8.10 -11.73 6.87
C LYS A 142 -6.78 -11.29 7.49
N PHE A 143 -6.61 -10.02 7.79
CA PHE A 143 -5.31 -9.43 8.13
C PHE A 143 -5.19 -9.17 9.63
N GLU A 144 -3.96 -9.28 10.13
CA GLU A 144 -3.54 -8.88 11.46
C GLU A 144 -2.40 -7.86 11.37
N ASP A 145 -2.15 -7.07 12.41
CA ASP A 145 -1.05 -6.09 12.42
C ASP A 145 0.29 -6.74 12.10
N SER A 146 0.51 -7.99 12.52
CA SER A 146 1.73 -8.76 12.28
C SER A 146 2.00 -9.09 10.81
N ASP A 147 0.97 -9.12 9.97
CA ASP A 147 1.12 -9.35 8.53
C ASP A 147 1.87 -8.20 7.82
N PHE A 148 1.89 -7.03 8.45
CA PHE A 148 2.50 -5.79 7.93
C PHE A 148 3.78 -5.37 8.67
N ASP A 149 4.28 -6.20 9.57
CA ASP A 149 5.46 -5.88 10.39
C ASP A 149 6.72 -5.66 9.54
N PHE A 150 6.85 -6.30 8.40
CA PHE A 150 7.98 -6.13 7.49
C PHE A 150 7.96 -4.78 6.76
N LEU A 151 6.83 -4.08 6.77
CA LEU A 151 6.64 -2.81 6.07
C LEU A 151 6.90 -2.96 4.55
N VAL A 152 7.91 -2.24 4.01
CA VAL A 152 8.39 -2.39 2.63
C VAL A 152 9.91 -2.58 2.66
N PRO A 153 10.49 -3.26 1.64
CA PRO A 153 11.93 -3.57 1.65
C PRO A 153 12.83 -2.36 1.89
N GLY A 154 12.55 -1.21 1.26
CA GLY A 154 13.36 0.00 1.36
C GLY A 154 13.41 0.64 2.74
N LEU A 155 12.40 0.41 3.58
CA LEU A 155 12.36 0.93 4.95
C LEU A 155 12.69 -0.13 6.01
N LEU A 156 12.85 -1.39 5.63
CA LEU A 156 12.99 -2.49 6.58
C LEU A 156 14.27 -2.38 7.40
N GLN A 157 15.41 -2.07 6.78
CA GLN A 157 16.69 -1.96 7.50
C GLN A 157 16.67 -0.83 8.53
N ASP A 158 16.11 0.33 8.16
CA ASP A 158 15.99 1.47 9.06
C ASP A 158 14.98 1.19 10.18
N LYS A 159 13.88 0.48 9.89
CA LYS A 159 12.95 -0.01 10.92
C LYS A 159 13.65 -0.94 11.90
N VAL A 160 14.44 -1.90 11.43
CA VAL A 160 15.21 -2.82 12.29
C VAL A 160 16.21 -2.05 13.15
N HIS A 161 16.92 -1.08 12.55
CA HIS A 161 17.81 -0.19 13.28
C HIS A 161 17.08 0.58 14.40
N ALA A 162 15.93 1.18 14.10
CA ALA A 162 15.11 1.88 15.07
C ALA A 162 14.60 0.94 16.18
N LEU A 163 14.17 -0.28 15.84
CA LEU A 163 13.73 -1.30 16.79
C LEU A 163 14.85 -1.69 17.76
N ILE A 164 16.06 -1.97 17.28
CA ILE A 164 17.21 -2.29 18.13
C ILE A 164 17.54 -1.11 19.04
N LYS A 165 17.50 0.13 18.54
CA LYS A 165 17.68 1.34 19.34
C LYS A 165 16.61 1.53 20.42
N SER A 166 15.39 1.07 20.20
CA SER A 166 14.28 1.18 21.13
C SER A 166 14.35 0.20 22.30
N LEU A 167 15.19 -0.83 22.22
CA LEU A 167 15.37 -1.82 23.28
C LEU A 167 15.82 -1.16 24.60
N PRO A 168 15.48 -1.75 25.74
CA PRO A 168 15.98 -1.32 27.05
C PRO A 168 17.51 -1.18 27.06
N LYS A 169 18.04 -0.14 27.72
CA LYS A 169 19.46 0.19 27.72
C LYS A 169 20.38 -1.01 28.05
N GLN A 170 19.94 -1.88 28.96
CA GLN A 170 20.69 -3.07 29.38
C GLN A 170 20.87 -4.08 28.24
N LEU A 171 19.87 -4.25 27.37
CA LEU A 171 19.96 -5.11 26.19
C LEU A 171 20.71 -4.42 25.05
N ARG A 172 20.34 -3.17 24.73
CA ARG A 172 20.87 -2.41 23.59
C ARG A 172 22.40 -2.27 23.60
N LYS A 173 23.03 -2.16 24.76
CA LYS A 173 24.50 -2.06 24.88
C LYS A 173 25.27 -3.25 24.27
N ASN A 174 24.60 -4.41 24.12
CA ASN A 174 25.21 -5.60 23.54
C ASN A 174 25.17 -5.61 22.01
N PHE A 175 24.48 -4.64 21.39
CA PHE A 175 24.27 -4.56 19.95
C PHE A 175 24.87 -3.26 19.39
N ILE A 176 26.15 -3.06 19.64
CA ILE A 176 26.94 -1.88 19.19
C ILE A 176 28.07 -2.37 18.28
N PRO A 177 28.23 -1.78 17.07
CA PRO A 177 27.45 -0.68 16.47
C PRO A 177 26.09 -1.15 15.91
N VAL A 178 25.02 -0.45 16.26
CA VAL A 178 23.63 -0.82 15.89
C VAL A 178 23.43 -0.98 14.37
N PRO A 179 23.99 -0.12 13.49
CA PRO A 179 23.81 -0.27 12.05
C PRO A 179 24.28 -1.62 11.49
N GLU A 180 25.38 -2.18 12.01
CA GLU A 180 25.92 -3.47 11.56
C GLU A 180 24.97 -4.63 11.96
N PHE A 181 24.48 -4.61 13.19
CA PHE A 181 23.49 -5.58 13.65
C PHE A 181 22.19 -5.48 12.85
N ALA A 182 21.70 -4.26 12.58
CA ALA A 182 20.50 -4.04 11.78
C ALA A 182 20.66 -4.63 10.37
N ARG A 183 21.78 -4.36 9.69
CA ARG A 183 22.07 -4.90 8.36
C ARG A 183 22.13 -6.42 8.38
N ALA A 184 22.91 -7.03 9.28
CA ALA A 184 23.03 -8.48 9.38
C ALA A 184 21.73 -9.18 9.73
N CYS A 185 20.88 -8.57 10.58
CA CYS A 185 19.52 -9.07 10.84
C CYS A 185 18.69 -9.00 9.56
N THR A 186 18.63 -7.85 8.89
CA THR A 186 17.78 -7.62 7.71
C THR A 186 18.09 -8.60 6.59
N GLU A 187 19.37 -8.88 6.32
CA GLU A 187 19.82 -9.85 5.32
C GLU A 187 19.35 -11.29 5.61
N ALA A 188 19.09 -11.62 6.87
CA ALA A 188 18.67 -12.95 7.30
C ALA A 188 17.15 -13.11 7.46
N LEU A 189 16.38 -12.03 7.37
CA LEU A 189 14.92 -12.05 7.54
C LEU A 189 14.19 -12.76 6.41
N LYS A 190 13.09 -13.42 6.77
CA LYS A 190 12.18 -14.08 5.84
C LYS A 190 10.75 -13.59 6.08
N PRO A 191 10.04 -13.09 5.05
CA PRO A 191 8.70 -12.52 5.22
C PRO A 191 7.62 -13.50 5.69
N ASP A 192 7.86 -14.81 5.59
CA ASP A 192 6.94 -15.89 5.99
C ASP A 192 6.89 -16.16 7.51
N LYS A 193 7.73 -15.46 8.30
CA LYS A 193 7.85 -15.63 9.74
C LYS A 193 7.72 -14.31 10.49
N SER A 194 7.38 -14.37 11.78
CA SER A 194 7.30 -13.18 12.63
C SER A 194 8.62 -12.40 12.64
N LEU A 195 8.54 -11.09 12.35
CA LEU A 195 9.69 -10.19 12.35
C LEU A 195 10.42 -10.20 13.71
N TYR A 196 9.68 -9.98 14.79
CA TYR A 196 10.27 -9.87 16.16
C TYR A 196 10.90 -11.16 16.62
N LEU A 197 10.31 -12.31 16.28
CA LEU A 197 10.89 -13.62 16.62
C LEU A 197 12.24 -13.79 15.89
N GLN A 198 12.28 -13.54 14.59
CA GLN A 198 13.51 -13.66 13.81
C GLN A 198 14.58 -12.68 14.28
N LEU A 199 14.24 -11.43 14.60
CA LEU A 199 15.18 -10.45 15.15
C LEU A 199 15.78 -10.95 16.47
N SER A 200 14.95 -11.48 17.38
CA SER A 200 15.39 -12.05 18.65
C SER A 200 16.35 -13.23 18.45
N GLU A 201 16.04 -14.14 17.52
CA GLU A 201 16.87 -15.29 17.18
C GLU A 201 18.21 -14.88 16.56
N GLN A 202 18.22 -13.91 15.63
CA GLN A 202 19.43 -13.45 14.98
C GLN A 202 20.36 -12.71 15.95
N LEU A 203 19.81 -11.83 16.79
CA LEU A 203 20.60 -11.12 17.80
C LEU A 203 21.19 -12.11 18.82
N GLN A 204 20.42 -13.11 19.25
CA GLN A 204 20.91 -14.18 20.13
C GLN A 204 22.01 -15.02 19.48
N ARG A 205 21.88 -15.34 18.18
CA ARG A 205 22.91 -16.09 17.43
C ARG A 205 24.22 -15.33 17.37
N MET A 206 24.15 -14.01 17.12
CA MET A 206 25.35 -13.18 16.98
C MET A 206 26.05 -12.87 18.31
N THR A 207 25.31 -12.76 19.39
CA THR A 207 25.87 -12.23 20.66
C THR A 207 25.70 -13.14 21.86
N GLY A 208 24.90 -14.21 21.76
CA GLY A 208 24.49 -15.03 22.88
C GLY A 208 23.42 -14.39 23.80
N VAL A 209 23.07 -13.12 23.56
CA VAL A 209 22.11 -12.39 24.40
C VAL A 209 20.68 -12.64 23.93
N LYS A 210 19.83 -13.18 24.81
CA LYS A 210 18.42 -13.44 24.53
C LYS A 210 17.62 -12.13 24.65
N VAL A 211 16.88 -11.79 23.60
CA VAL A 211 15.89 -10.70 23.58
C VAL A 211 14.50 -11.32 23.66
N ALA A 212 13.77 -11.07 24.73
CA ALA A 212 12.39 -11.52 24.88
C ALA A 212 11.46 -10.70 23.95
N LEU A 213 10.36 -11.30 23.48
CA LEU A 213 9.45 -10.64 22.53
C LEU A 213 8.81 -9.37 23.10
N ASP A 214 8.53 -9.35 24.40
CA ASP A 214 7.98 -8.20 25.10
C ASP A 214 9.00 -7.06 25.35
N ALA A 215 10.28 -7.31 25.05
CA ALA A 215 11.31 -6.27 25.11
C ALA A 215 11.28 -5.31 23.92
N TRP A 216 10.69 -5.72 22.80
CA TRP A 216 10.53 -4.89 21.63
C TRP A 216 9.52 -3.76 21.88
N ARG A 217 9.83 -2.56 21.36
CA ARG A 217 9.03 -1.34 21.58
C ARG A 217 8.60 -0.72 20.25
N PRO A 218 7.70 -1.37 19.48
CA PRO A 218 7.23 -0.81 18.21
C PRO A 218 6.45 0.51 18.37
N ASP A 219 5.93 0.76 19.57
CA ASP A 219 5.29 2.01 19.95
C ASP A 219 6.26 3.19 20.09
N LYS A 220 7.56 2.93 20.28
CA LYS A 220 8.61 3.94 20.50
C LYS A 220 9.44 4.30 19.28
N ILE A 221 9.21 3.64 18.15
CA ILE A 221 9.85 4.03 16.90
C ILE A 221 8.98 5.05 16.17
N ASP A 222 9.61 5.81 15.26
CA ASP A 222 8.93 6.83 14.50
C ASP A 222 7.73 6.27 13.72
N LYS A 223 6.68 7.07 13.58
CA LYS A 223 5.40 6.63 12.99
C LYS A 223 5.53 6.10 11.56
N HIS A 224 6.47 6.60 10.78
CA HIS A 224 6.70 6.15 9.42
C HIS A 224 7.27 4.71 9.30
N PHE A 225 7.81 4.14 10.38
CA PHE A 225 8.21 2.73 10.45
C PHE A 225 7.05 1.79 10.83
N ARG A 226 5.85 2.32 11.01
CA ARG A 226 4.64 1.53 11.27
C ARG A 226 3.66 1.73 10.12
N MET A 227 3.15 0.60 9.57
CA MET A 227 2.15 0.66 8.51
C MET A 227 0.94 1.49 8.97
N ARG A 228 0.44 2.36 8.10
CA ARG A 228 -0.85 3.01 8.24
C ARG A 228 -1.86 2.24 7.39
N TYR A 229 -3.01 1.94 7.96
CA TYR A 229 -4.09 1.24 7.30
C TYR A 229 -5.14 2.24 6.85
N CYS A 230 -5.64 2.11 5.63
CA CYS A 230 -6.78 2.85 5.11
C CYS A 230 -7.82 1.83 4.63
N LEU A 231 -8.91 1.72 5.36
CA LEU A 231 -10.04 0.87 4.97
C LEU A 231 -10.82 1.53 3.86
N GLN A 232 -11.13 0.79 2.79
CA GLN A 232 -11.89 1.29 1.64
C GLN A 232 -13.08 0.41 1.30
N ASP A 233 -14.20 1.02 0.91
CA ASP A 233 -15.32 0.35 0.26
C ASP A 233 -15.64 1.05 -1.07
N ASN A 234 -15.62 0.31 -2.18
CA ASN A 234 -15.86 0.83 -3.53
C ASN A 234 -15.01 2.07 -3.87
N GLY A 235 -13.76 2.11 -3.42
CA GLY A 235 -12.83 3.22 -3.66
C GLY A 235 -12.96 4.40 -2.68
N ALA A 236 -14.00 4.43 -1.84
CA ALA A 236 -14.17 5.45 -0.80
C ALA A 236 -13.44 5.02 0.50
N ALA A 237 -12.68 5.93 1.11
CA ALA A 237 -12.06 5.69 2.40
C ALA A 237 -13.10 5.75 3.51
N LEU A 238 -13.17 4.70 4.33
CA LEU A 238 -14.07 4.61 5.48
C LEU A 238 -13.37 4.99 6.79
N ALA A 239 -12.17 4.51 7.00
CA ALA A 239 -11.40 4.73 8.21
C ALA A 239 -9.89 4.67 7.92
N SER A 240 -9.10 5.30 8.79
CA SER A 240 -7.65 5.20 8.75
C SER A 240 -7.07 5.16 10.16
N SER A 241 -6.13 4.24 10.40
CA SER A 241 -5.43 4.11 11.69
C SER A 241 -4.06 3.44 11.49
N ARG A 242 -3.19 3.49 12.50
CA ARG A 242 -1.97 2.67 12.59
C ARG A 242 -2.17 1.43 13.46
N SER A 243 -3.40 1.12 13.83
CA SER A 243 -3.82 -0.10 14.51
C SER A 243 -4.93 -0.75 13.71
N LEU A 244 -4.65 -1.90 13.13
CA LEU A 244 -5.66 -2.68 12.41
C LEU A 244 -6.71 -3.22 13.39
N ALA A 245 -6.29 -3.57 14.61
CA ALA A 245 -7.21 -3.99 15.67
C ALA A 245 -8.27 -2.91 15.97
N GLN A 246 -7.89 -1.62 15.95
CA GLN A 246 -8.84 -0.52 16.15
C GLN A 246 -9.86 -0.44 14.99
N ILE A 247 -9.42 -0.55 13.75
CA ILE A 247 -10.31 -0.57 12.57
C ILE A 247 -11.23 -1.79 12.63
N LYS A 248 -10.70 -2.97 12.96
CA LYS A 248 -11.50 -4.20 13.10
C LYS A 248 -12.57 -4.09 14.19
N ALA A 249 -12.26 -3.48 15.33
CA ALA A 249 -13.24 -3.31 16.41
C ALA A 249 -14.51 -2.57 15.96
N GLU A 250 -14.37 -1.67 14.97
CA GLU A 250 -15.49 -0.88 14.46
C GLU A 250 -16.13 -1.52 13.21
N TYR A 251 -15.34 -2.10 12.32
CA TYR A 251 -15.80 -2.48 10.97
C TYR A 251 -15.87 -3.99 10.72
N SER A 252 -15.49 -4.89 11.65
CA SER A 252 -15.49 -6.35 11.40
C SER A 252 -16.85 -6.90 11.02
N ALA A 253 -17.92 -6.44 11.67
CA ALA A 253 -19.29 -6.90 11.35
C ALA A 253 -19.70 -6.47 9.93
N LEU A 254 -19.38 -5.22 9.55
CA LEU A 254 -19.66 -4.71 8.21
C LEU A 254 -18.81 -5.43 7.15
N ALA A 255 -17.57 -5.78 7.49
CA ALA A 255 -16.68 -6.55 6.61
C ALA A 255 -17.25 -7.95 6.34
N ASN A 256 -17.76 -8.66 7.36
CA ASN A 256 -18.41 -9.95 7.19
C ASN A 256 -19.65 -9.81 6.27
N GLN A 257 -20.51 -8.85 6.54
CA GLN A 257 -21.69 -8.61 5.70
C GLN A 257 -21.30 -8.32 4.23
N ARG A 258 -20.26 -7.52 4.02
CA ARG A 258 -19.77 -7.20 2.68
C ARG A 258 -19.18 -8.42 1.97
N PHE A 259 -18.45 -9.26 2.71
CA PHE A 259 -17.91 -10.52 2.20
C PHE A 259 -19.04 -11.47 1.76
N GLU A 260 -20.06 -11.65 2.61
CA GLU A 260 -21.24 -12.48 2.31
C GLU A 260 -22.00 -11.99 1.07
N GLN A 261 -22.23 -10.68 0.94
CA GLN A 261 -22.85 -10.08 -0.25
C GLN A 261 -22.04 -10.36 -1.53
N GLN A 262 -20.72 -10.25 -1.45
CA GLN A 262 -19.85 -10.54 -2.60
C GLN A 262 -19.79 -12.03 -2.91
N ALA A 263 -19.83 -12.87 -1.90
CA ALA A 263 -19.87 -14.32 -2.05
C ALA A 263 -21.20 -14.79 -2.69
N GLN A 264 -22.33 -14.20 -2.32
CA GLN A 264 -23.66 -14.50 -2.93
C GLN A 264 -23.75 -14.12 -4.41
N HIS A 265 -23.02 -13.08 -4.85
CA HIS A 265 -22.95 -12.72 -6.28
C HIS A 265 -22.02 -13.63 -7.11
N ALA A 266 -21.30 -14.53 -6.45
CA ALA A 266 -20.53 -15.58 -7.12
C ALA A 266 -21.41 -16.79 -7.41
N ASP A 267 -22.36 -16.63 -8.28
CA ASP A 267 -23.54 -17.44 -8.67
C ASP A 267 -23.34 -18.95 -8.91
N THR A 268 -22.27 -19.57 -8.41
CA THR A 268 -21.95 -20.95 -8.88
C THR A 268 -22.01 -22.02 -7.80
N ILE A 269 -22.01 -21.69 -6.51
CA ILE A 269 -21.92 -22.74 -5.46
C ILE A 269 -22.87 -22.53 -4.27
N SER A 270 -23.32 -21.31 -3.95
CA SER A 270 -24.27 -21.12 -2.86
C SER A 270 -25.63 -21.68 -3.24
N ARG A 271 -26.18 -22.60 -2.45
CA ARG A 271 -27.43 -23.29 -2.69
C ARG A 271 -28.17 -23.51 -1.37
N GLU A 272 -29.45 -23.21 -1.33
CA GLU A 272 -30.36 -23.40 -0.20
C GLU A 272 -31.33 -24.57 -0.43
N GLY A 273 -32.00 -25.04 0.60
CA GLY A 273 -33.07 -26.02 0.50
C GLY A 273 -32.60 -27.44 0.18
N ILE A 274 -31.39 -27.80 0.60
CA ILE A 274 -30.79 -29.11 0.34
C ILE A 274 -31.30 -30.11 1.42
N THR A 275 -32.03 -31.13 0.98
CA THR A 275 -32.57 -32.20 1.83
C THR A 275 -32.01 -33.57 1.45
N ALA A 276 -31.17 -33.63 0.43
CA ALA A 276 -30.53 -34.87 -0.03
C ALA A 276 -29.15 -34.55 -0.60
N TRP A 277 -28.28 -35.56 -0.66
CA TRP A 277 -26.92 -35.45 -1.23
C TRP A 277 -27.00 -35.50 -2.76
N ASP A 278 -27.40 -34.39 -3.40
CA ASP A 278 -27.62 -34.25 -4.85
C ASP A 278 -26.65 -33.27 -5.52
N PHE A 279 -25.52 -33.03 -4.90
CA PHE A 279 -24.46 -32.14 -5.41
C PHE A 279 -23.09 -32.86 -5.42
N ASP A 280 -22.20 -32.36 -6.28
CA ASP A 280 -20.83 -32.87 -6.37
C ASP A 280 -19.98 -32.49 -5.12
N ARG A 281 -18.77 -33.02 -5.07
CA ARG A 281 -17.84 -32.71 -4.00
C ARG A 281 -17.58 -31.21 -3.88
N LEU A 282 -17.83 -30.64 -2.71
CA LEU A 282 -17.48 -29.25 -2.44
C LEU A 282 -15.96 -29.05 -2.47
N PRO A 283 -15.45 -28.03 -3.20
CA PRO A 283 -14.04 -27.71 -3.19
C PRO A 283 -13.61 -27.24 -1.79
N GLU A 284 -12.37 -27.50 -1.41
CA GLU A 284 -11.85 -27.05 -0.11
C GLU A 284 -11.76 -25.51 -0.02
N GLN A 285 -11.61 -24.83 -1.17
CA GLN A 285 -11.56 -23.37 -1.27
C GLN A 285 -11.94 -22.90 -2.68
N LEU A 286 -12.44 -21.67 -2.76
CA LEU A 286 -12.77 -20.99 -4.00
C LEU A 286 -12.02 -19.66 -4.07
N GLU A 287 -11.57 -19.29 -5.28
CA GLU A 287 -11.01 -17.97 -5.54
C GLU A 287 -12.03 -17.14 -6.32
N LEU A 288 -12.59 -16.14 -5.67
CA LEU A 288 -13.54 -15.19 -6.26
C LEU A 288 -12.78 -13.96 -6.72
N LYS A 289 -12.85 -13.63 -8.02
CA LYS A 289 -12.19 -12.44 -8.58
C LYS A 289 -13.22 -11.33 -8.78
N GLN A 290 -13.02 -10.18 -8.09
CA GLN A 290 -13.87 -9.00 -8.30
C GLN A 290 -13.05 -7.72 -8.11
N GLY A 291 -13.17 -6.78 -9.06
CA GLY A 291 -12.58 -5.45 -8.97
C GLY A 291 -11.05 -5.42 -8.76
N GLY A 292 -10.32 -6.45 -9.25
CA GLY A 292 -8.86 -6.54 -9.07
C GLY A 292 -8.40 -7.24 -7.78
N SER A 293 -9.33 -7.61 -6.89
CA SER A 293 -9.04 -8.39 -5.68
C SER A 293 -9.41 -9.86 -5.87
N VAL A 294 -8.61 -10.75 -5.27
CA VAL A 294 -8.90 -12.19 -5.21
C VAL A 294 -9.35 -12.52 -3.79
N ILE A 295 -10.62 -12.92 -3.63
CA ILE A 295 -11.19 -13.33 -2.35
C ILE A 295 -11.12 -14.87 -2.30
N THR A 296 -10.49 -15.44 -1.28
CA THR A 296 -10.55 -16.86 -1.01
C THR A 296 -11.74 -17.13 -0.10
N ALA A 297 -12.72 -17.92 -0.54
CA ALA A 297 -13.86 -18.36 0.24
C ALA A 297 -13.78 -19.88 0.47
N PHE A 298 -14.34 -20.33 1.60
CA PHE A 298 -14.37 -21.73 2.01
C PHE A 298 -15.83 -22.19 2.05
N PRO A 299 -16.31 -22.98 1.06
CA PRO A 299 -17.67 -23.46 1.05
C PRO A 299 -17.90 -24.51 2.15
N ALA A 300 -19.04 -24.42 2.83
CA ALA A 300 -19.43 -25.35 3.86
C ALA A 300 -20.95 -25.60 3.84
N LEU A 301 -21.34 -26.78 4.33
CA LEU A 301 -22.74 -27.11 4.59
C LEU A 301 -23.15 -26.51 5.93
N VAL A 302 -24.25 -25.78 5.95
CA VAL A 302 -24.83 -25.15 7.15
C VAL A 302 -26.17 -25.80 7.48
N ASP A 303 -26.37 -26.24 8.71
CA ASP A 303 -27.61 -26.84 9.21
C ASP A 303 -28.64 -25.73 9.56
N TYR A 304 -29.77 -25.69 8.86
CA TYR A 304 -30.89 -24.80 9.13
C TYR A 304 -32.10 -25.56 9.74
N GLN A 305 -31.90 -26.77 10.32
CA GLN A 305 -32.87 -27.64 10.92
C GLN A 305 -33.82 -28.32 9.91
N ASP A 306 -34.52 -27.58 9.08
CA ASP A 306 -35.46 -28.11 8.08
C ASP A 306 -34.78 -28.44 6.75
N ASP A 307 -33.62 -27.83 6.49
CA ASP A 307 -32.80 -28.04 5.30
C ASP A 307 -31.31 -27.76 5.60
N VAL A 308 -30.48 -27.94 4.59
CA VAL A 308 -29.07 -27.57 4.62
C VAL A 308 -28.78 -26.60 3.48
N ALA A 309 -27.93 -25.60 3.72
CA ALA A 309 -27.42 -24.69 2.69
C ALA A 309 -25.93 -24.87 2.47
N ILE A 310 -25.46 -24.56 1.26
CA ILE A 310 -24.03 -24.35 0.97
C ILE A 310 -23.76 -22.87 1.10
N GLU A 311 -22.91 -22.51 2.07
CA GLU A 311 -22.50 -21.12 2.31
C GLU A 311 -20.98 -20.96 2.18
N LEU A 312 -20.54 -19.72 1.96
CA LEU A 312 -19.14 -19.37 1.77
C LEU A 312 -18.61 -18.62 3.01
N PHE A 313 -17.53 -19.12 3.59
CA PHE A 313 -16.90 -18.56 4.78
C PHE A 313 -15.55 -17.91 4.45
N GLU A 314 -15.19 -16.89 5.20
CA GLU A 314 -13.88 -16.22 5.08
C GLU A 314 -12.72 -17.08 5.60
N THR A 315 -12.98 -17.90 6.62
CA THR A 315 -11.95 -18.71 7.24
C THR A 315 -12.23 -20.20 7.09
N ARG A 316 -11.17 -20.99 6.93
CA ARG A 316 -11.27 -22.46 6.90
C ARG A 316 -11.79 -23.02 8.24
N GLN A 317 -11.55 -22.32 9.35
CA GLN A 317 -11.97 -22.76 10.67
C GLN A 317 -13.49 -22.67 10.81
N ASP A 318 -14.09 -21.56 10.45
CA ASP A 318 -15.54 -21.37 10.46
C ASP A 318 -16.23 -22.35 9.51
N ALA A 319 -15.74 -22.45 8.27
CA ALA A 319 -16.24 -23.42 7.30
C ALA A 319 -16.25 -24.85 7.87
N ARG A 320 -15.18 -25.31 8.51
CA ARG A 320 -15.12 -26.65 9.11
C ARG A 320 -16.09 -26.82 10.27
N PHE A 321 -16.26 -25.79 11.10
CA PHE A 321 -17.18 -25.83 12.23
C PHE A 321 -18.62 -26.06 11.75
N TYR A 322 -19.10 -25.23 10.80
CA TYR A 322 -20.45 -25.37 10.26
C TYR A 322 -20.64 -26.62 9.39
N HIS A 323 -19.63 -26.96 8.59
CA HIS A 323 -19.68 -28.12 7.69
C HIS A 323 -19.97 -29.46 8.42
N ALA A 324 -19.42 -29.65 9.59
CA ALA A 324 -19.68 -30.84 10.40
C ALA A 324 -21.16 -30.95 10.79
N GLY A 325 -21.81 -29.86 11.16
CA GLY A 325 -23.23 -29.78 11.46
C GLY A 325 -24.11 -30.07 10.24
N GLY A 326 -23.79 -29.45 9.10
CA GLY A 326 -24.52 -29.67 7.85
C GLY A 326 -24.42 -31.10 7.32
N ILE A 327 -23.24 -31.73 7.42
CA ILE A 327 -23.08 -33.18 7.10
C ILE A 327 -23.98 -34.04 8.00
N ALA A 328 -23.94 -33.80 9.31
CA ALA A 328 -24.73 -34.58 10.26
C ALA A 328 -26.26 -34.45 9.95
N ARG A 329 -26.71 -33.25 9.55
CA ARG A 329 -28.10 -33.02 9.15
C ARG A 329 -28.47 -33.79 7.88
N LEU A 330 -27.64 -33.73 6.82
CA LEU A 330 -27.89 -34.43 5.57
C LEU A 330 -27.91 -35.96 5.71
N ILE A 331 -27.18 -36.50 6.68
CA ILE A 331 -27.23 -37.94 6.99
C ILE A 331 -28.53 -38.31 7.75
N ALA A 332 -29.11 -37.34 8.46
CA ALA A 332 -30.33 -37.56 9.25
C ALA A 332 -31.64 -37.44 8.41
N PHE A 333 -31.60 -36.86 7.20
CA PHE A 333 -32.71 -36.88 6.23
C PHE A 333 -32.79 -38.21 5.51
#